data_d04301a9d1b3d0d5adaa73d6fa12e60d
#
_entry.id   d04301a9d1b3d0d5adaa73d6fa12e60d
#
_cell.length_a   1.000
_cell.length_b   1.000
_cell.length_c   1.000
_cell.angle_alpha   90.00
_cell.angle_beta   90.00
_cell.angle_gamma   90.00
#
_symmetry.space_group_name_H-M   'P 1'
#
loop_
_entity.id
_entity.type
_entity.pdbx_description
1 polymer ?
#
loop_
_entity_poly.entity_id
_entity_poly.type
_entity_poly.pdbx_seq_one_letter_code
_entity_poly.pdbx_strand_id
1 'polypeptide(L)'
;MADIDDEDIKEILLTLPGWEVGKPLAPLDSHWDRQLDELIKYHRENGYGIYAKNIAFTWRDEEITPVNSIDPIRLTDLKNYELQRNKVIDNTESFIAGHPANNVLLYGDRGTGKSSTVHAILNEYWQKGLRMIEIPKSAVADLSLIREQIADSPMKFIIYIDDLSFDSNDTSFSELKAALEGSLSGKQPNTIIYATSNRRHLIKENFSDRENDVNKGDTMQEQLALSDRFGLTITFLNPDKKEYLDIVEKLACDRHFEEHGVDVDKLLFKADQWATRRGGRSPRGAKQFIDHVEGCIKRGKEW
;
A
#
# COMPACT_ATOMS: atom_id res chain seq x y z
N MET A 1 -12.72 10.03 41.54
CA MET A 1 -11.37 10.40 41.99
C MET A 1 -11.31 9.91 43.45
N ALA A 2 -10.51 8.88 43.75
CA ALA A 2 -10.21 8.54 45.14
C ALA A 2 -9.42 9.72 45.70
N ASP A 3 -9.80 10.22 46.87
CA ASP A 3 -9.04 11.22 47.59
C ASP A 3 -7.67 10.62 47.93
N ILE A 4 -6.66 10.98 47.18
CA ILE A 4 -5.27 10.62 47.48
C ILE A 4 -4.75 11.74 48.39
N ASP A 5 -4.73 11.46 49.68
CA ASP A 5 -4.27 12.41 50.72
C ASP A 5 -2.75 12.39 50.94
N ASP A 6 -2.02 11.59 50.19
CA ASP A 6 -0.57 11.48 50.27
C ASP A 6 0.11 12.51 49.38
N GLU A 7 0.80 13.49 49.96
CA GLU A 7 1.50 14.57 49.23
C GLU A 7 2.60 14.03 48.32
N ASP A 8 3.27 12.94 48.69
CA ASP A 8 4.34 12.33 47.86
C ASP A 8 3.76 11.71 46.58
N ILE A 9 2.55 11.15 46.65
CA ILE A 9 1.84 10.60 45.48
C ILE A 9 1.34 11.74 44.59
N LYS A 10 0.90 12.87 45.15
CA LYS A 10 0.52 14.06 44.37
C LYS A 10 1.71 14.64 43.57
N GLU A 11 2.89 14.66 44.19
CA GLU A 11 4.11 15.16 43.55
C GLU A 11 4.55 14.23 42.42
N ILE A 12 4.47 12.90 42.58
CA ILE A 12 4.73 11.91 41.52
C ILE A 12 3.72 12.06 40.37
N LEU A 13 2.43 12.27 40.66
CA LEU A 13 1.39 12.46 39.67
C LEU A 13 1.60 13.72 38.84
N LEU A 14 2.20 14.78 39.39
CA LEU A 14 2.54 16.02 38.69
C LEU A 14 3.77 15.88 37.78
N THR A 15 4.64 14.90 38.05
CA THR A 15 5.81 14.59 37.21
C THR A 15 5.54 13.61 36.08
N LEU A 16 4.40 12.91 36.10
CA LEU A 16 3.99 12.05 35.02
C LEU A 16 3.70 12.91 33.78
N PRO A 17 4.16 12.50 32.60
CA PRO A 17 3.83 13.21 31.37
C PRO A 17 2.33 13.34 31.27
N GLY A 18 1.85 14.60 31.24
CA GLY A 18 0.42 14.88 31.09
C GLY A 18 -0.08 14.20 29.84
N TRP A 19 -1.14 13.43 29.96
CA TRP A 19 -1.85 12.94 28.81
C TRP A 19 -2.40 14.16 28.09
N GLU A 20 -1.83 14.52 26.96
CA GLU A 20 -2.52 15.43 26.05
C GLU A 20 -3.85 14.77 25.72
N VAL A 21 -4.92 15.37 26.23
CA VAL A 21 -6.29 14.92 25.98
C VAL A 21 -6.59 15.27 24.52
N GLY A 22 -6.06 14.47 23.61
CA GLY A 22 -6.69 14.30 22.32
C GLY A 22 -8.12 13.82 22.57
N LYS A 23 -9.03 13.96 21.61
CA LYS A 23 -10.40 13.45 21.73
C LYS A 23 -10.37 12.09 22.41
N PRO A 24 -11.13 11.87 23.50
CA PRO A 24 -11.08 10.61 24.19
C PRO A 24 -11.35 9.48 23.21
N LEU A 25 -10.41 8.55 23.09
CA LEU A 25 -10.51 7.41 22.18
C LEU A 25 -11.67 6.47 22.57
N ALA A 26 -12.10 6.54 23.82
CA ALA A 26 -13.34 5.94 24.30
C ALA A 26 -13.94 6.86 25.37
N PRO A 27 -15.27 6.96 25.48
CA PRO A 27 -15.92 7.70 26.57
C PRO A 27 -15.78 6.90 27.86
N LEU A 28 -14.64 7.06 28.54
CA LEU A 28 -14.46 6.53 29.89
C LEU A 28 -15.09 7.53 30.87
N ASP A 29 -16.16 7.10 31.53
CA ASP A 29 -16.71 7.82 32.66
C ASP A 29 -16.09 7.34 33.99
N SER A 30 -16.60 7.83 35.13
CA SER A 30 -16.11 7.47 36.44
C SER A 30 -16.35 5.99 36.83
N HIS A 31 -17.05 5.24 35.99
CA HIS A 31 -17.39 3.82 36.19
C HIS A 31 -16.80 2.92 35.11
N TRP A 32 -15.52 3.06 34.83
CA TRP A 32 -14.80 2.31 33.80
C TRP A 32 -14.91 0.78 33.97
N ASP A 33 -15.12 0.29 35.19
CA ASP A 33 -15.36 -1.13 35.52
C ASP A 33 -16.61 -1.69 34.83
N ARG A 34 -17.64 -0.85 34.62
CA ARG A 34 -18.88 -1.21 33.90
C ARG A 34 -18.77 -1.10 32.40
N GLN A 35 -17.74 -0.42 31.92
CA GLN A 35 -17.47 -0.19 30.50
C GLN A 35 -16.39 -1.12 29.94
N LEU A 36 -15.94 -2.11 30.72
CA LEU A 36 -14.87 -3.03 30.31
C LEU A 36 -15.20 -3.73 28.98
N ASP A 37 -16.43 -4.21 28.82
CA ASP A 37 -16.86 -4.89 27.60
C ASP A 37 -16.85 -3.95 26.38
N GLU A 38 -17.26 -2.70 26.56
CA GLU A 38 -17.22 -1.68 25.50
C GLU A 38 -15.79 -1.32 25.15
N LEU A 39 -14.90 -1.22 26.14
CA LEU A 39 -13.49 -0.96 25.93
C LEU A 39 -12.80 -2.12 25.22
N ILE A 40 -13.08 -3.35 25.61
CA ILE A 40 -12.59 -4.55 24.92
C ILE A 40 -13.06 -4.57 23.46
N LYS A 41 -14.35 -4.28 23.24
CA LYS A 41 -14.91 -4.18 21.88
C LYS A 41 -14.22 -3.09 21.08
N TYR A 42 -14.05 -1.90 21.66
CA TYR A 42 -13.37 -0.78 21.01
C TYR A 42 -11.94 -1.15 20.58
N HIS A 43 -11.15 -1.75 21.49
CA HIS A 43 -9.77 -2.13 21.16
C HIS A 43 -9.69 -3.31 20.20
N ARG A 44 -10.68 -4.19 20.18
CA ARG A 44 -10.77 -5.25 19.18
C ARG A 44 -11.04 -4.71 17.76
N GLU A 45 -11.87 -3.66 17.67
CA GLU A 45 -12.25 -3.03 16.39
C GLU A 45 -11.21 -2.00 15.91
N ASN A 46 -10.54 -1.30 16.80
CA ASN A 46 -9.66 -0.17 16.47
C ASN A 46 -8.16 -0.44 16.72
N GLY A 47 -7.82 -1.52 17.44
CA GLY A 47 -6.46 -1.78 17.89
C GLY A 47 -6.11 -1.04 19.18
N TYR A 48 -4.84 -1.10 19.54
CA TYR A 48 -4.30 -0.45 20.73
C TYR A 48 -2.95 0.22 20.42
N GLY A 49 -2.48 1.10 21.31
CA GLY A 49 -1.21 1.80 21.15
C GLY A 49 -1.15 2.62 19.86
N ILE A 50 -0.07 2.48 19.12
CA ILE A 50 0.14 3.20 17.85
C ILE A 50 -0.85 2.78 16.76
N TYR A 51 -1.37 1.55 16.81
CA TYR A 51 -2.30 0.99 15.81
C TYR A 51 -3.72 1.54 15.94
N ALA A 52 -4.11 2.05 17.11
CA ALA A 52 -5.40 2.72 17.31
C ALA A 52 -5.45 4.12 16.68
N LYS A 53 -4.31 4.80 16.59
CA LYS A 53 -4.21 6.18 16.11
C LYS A 53 -3.78 6.29 14.66
N ASN A 54 -3.04 5.31 14.16
CA ASN A 54 -2.41 5.34 12.84
C ASN A 54 -2.84 4.13 12.01
N ILE A 55 -2.88 4.32 10.69
CA ILE A 55 -3.27 3.27 9.75
C ILE A 55 -2.11 2.80 8.88
N ALA A 56 -1.07 3.64 8.73
CA ALA A 56 0.13 3.34 7.97
C ALA A 56 1.38 3.48 8.82
N PHE A 57 2.33 2.60 8.55
CA PHE A 57 3.59 2.48 9.28
C PHE A 57 4.73 2.21 8.31
N THR A 58 5.95 2.47 8.75
CA THR A 58 7.18 2.07 8.07
C THR A 58 8.08 1.32 9.04
N TRP A 59 8.91 0.44 8.51
CA TRP A 59 9.93 -0.28 9.26
C TRP A 59 11.25 0.47 9.23
N ARG A 60 11.74 0.89 10.38
CA ARG A 60 13.03 1.57 10.56
C ARG A 60 13.65 1.19 11.89
N ASP A 61 14.96 0.97 11.90
CA ASP A 61 15.74 0.70 13.12
C ASP A 61 15.13 -0.42 13.97
N GLU A 62 14.65 -1.50 13.32
CA GLU A 62 13.97 -2.64 13.93
C GLU A 62 12.67 -2.29 14.68
N GLU A 63 12.06 -1.16 14.36
CA GLU A 63 10.82 -0.69 14.96
C GLU A 63 9.74 -0.34 13.92
N ILE A 64 8.48 -0.56 14.28
CA ILE A 64 7.30 -0.13 13.50
C ILE A 64 6.97 1.31 13.86
N THR A 65 7.25 2.23 12.93
CA THR A 65 7.09 3.68 13.12
C THR A 65 5.89 4.21 12.35
N PRO A 66 4.99 5.01 12.96
CA PRO A 66 3.83 5.59 12.27
C PRO A 66 4.22 6.55 11.15
N VAL A 67 3.44 6.53 10.06
CA VAL A 67 3.51 7.49 8.96
C VAL A 67 2.42 8.55 9.15
N ASN A 68 2.82 9.81 9.35
CA ASN A 68 1.89 10.90 9.66
C ASN A 68 1.14 11.48 8.44
N SER A 69 1.68 11.32 7.24
CA SER A 69 1.06 11.84 6.01
C SER A 69 0.95 10.70 4.99
N ILE A 70 -0.28 10.30 4.72
CA ILE A 70 -0.62 9.22 3.80
C ILE A 70 -1.18 9.84 2.53
N ASP A 71 -0.83 9.30 1.36
CA ASP A 71 -1.46 9.66 0.08
C ASP A 71 -2.98 9.38 0.18
N PRO A 72 -3.85 10.40 0.05
CA PRO A 72 -5.30 10.25 0.22
C PRO A 72 -5.99 9.58 -0.97
N ILE A 73 -5.25 8.96 -1.87
CA ILE A 73 -5.76 8.32 -3.08
C ILE A 73 -6.85 7.28 -2.76
N ARG A 74 -7.95 7.29 -3.51
CA ARG A 74 -9.06 6.35 -3.37
C ARG A 74 -9.16 5.42 -4.57
N LEU A 75 -9.86 4.31 -4.41
CA LEU A 75 -10.12 3.38 -5.53
C LEU A 75 -10.89 4.05 -6.67
N THR A 76 -11.75 5.02 -6.38
CA THR A 76 -12.51 5.82 -7.36
C THR A 76 -11.64 6.75 -8.20
N ASP A 77 -10.49 7.17 -7.68
CA ASP A 77 -9.55 8.06 -8.37
C ASP A 77 -8.75 7.32 -9.45
N LEU A 78 -8.69 5.99 -9.35
CA LEU A 78 -7.98 5.14 -10.28
C LEU A 78 -8.85 4.83 -11.48
N LYS A 79 -8.43 5.24 -12.67
CA LYS A 79 -9.13 4.97 -13.93
C LYS A 79 -8.48 3.79 -14.65
N ASN A 80 -9.33 2.96 -15.29
CA ASN A 80 -8.92 1.69 -15.91
C ASN A 80 -8.44 0.61 -14.90
N TYR A 81 -8.16 -0.59 -15.36
CA TYR A 81 -7.72 -1.76 -14.58
C TYR A 81 -8.74 -2.28 -13.55
N GLU A 82 -10.02 -2.12 -13.80
CA GLU A 82 -11.10 -2.58 -12.91
C GLU A 82 -10.97 -4.08 -12.59
N LEU A 83 -10.68 -4.91 -13.59
CA LEU A 83 -10.51 -6.36 -13.41
C LEU A 83 -9.32 -6.70 -12.50
N GLN A 84 -8.21 -5.98 -12.66
CA GLN A 84 -7.01 -6.16 -11.85
C GLN A 84 -7.28 -5.71 -10.41
N ARG A 85 -7.89 -4.53 -10.25
CA ARG A 85 -8.22 -3.99 -8.92
C ARG A 85 -9.22 -4.86 -8.18
N ASN A 86 -10.26 -5.36 -8.85
CA ASN A 86 -11.25 -6.22 -8.23
C ASN A 86 -10.63 -7.50 -7.64
N LYS A 87 -9.64 -8.09 -8.32
CA LYS A 87 -8.90 -9.24 -7.76
C LYS A 87 -8.15 -8.89 -6.47
N VAL A 88 -7.55 -7.70 -6.38
CA VAL A 88 -6.88 -7.23 -5.15
C VAL A 88 -7.92 -6.96 -4.06
N ILE A 89 -9.03 -6.33 -4.40
CA ILE A 89 -10.15 -6.04 -3.50
C ILE A 89 -10.71 -7.34 -2.91
N ASP A 90 -11.10 -8.29 -3.74
CA ASP A 90 -11.69 -9.57 -3.32
C ASP A 90 -10.75 -10.33 -2.37
N ASN A 91 -9.44 -10.35 -2.68
CA ASN A 91 -8.43 -10.97 -1.83
C ASN A 91 -8.25 -10.24 -0.49
N THR A 92 -8.31 -8.90 -0.52
CA THR A 92 -8.22 -8.08 0.71
C THR A 92 -9.46 -8.25 1.58
N GLU A 93 -10.65 -8.27 1.00
CA GLU A 93 -11.90 -8.50 1.74
C GLU A 93 -11.92 -9.89 2.38
N SER A 94 -11.48 -10.92 1.66
CA SER A 94 -11.32 -12.28 2.21
C SER A 94 -10.37 -12.26 3.40
N PHE A 95 -9.23 -11.58 3.30
CA PHE A 95 -8.25 -11.45 4.38
C PHE A 95 -8.83 -10.76 5.62
N ILE A 96 -9.52 -9.64 5.43
CA ILE A 96 -10.14 -8.87 6.53
C ILE A 96 -11.22 -9.70 7.23
N ALA A 97 -12.01 -10.45 6.46
CA ALA A 97 -13.03 -11.35 6.98
C ALA A 97 -12.47 -12.59 7.70
N GLY A 98 -11.15 -12.78 7.70
CA GLY A 98 -10.50 -13.96 8.30
C GLY A 98 -10.59 -15.22 7.46
N HIS A 99 -10.98 -15.10 6.18
CA HIS A 99 -10.97 -16.18 5.23
C HIS A 99 -9.57 -16.40 4.62
N PRO A 100 -9.33 -17.55 3.97
CA PRO A 100 -8.08 -17.78 3.26
C PRO A 100 -7.82 -16.70 2.20
N ALA A 101 -6.63 -16.11 2.24
CA ALA A 101 -6.18 -15.11 1.30
C ALA A 101 -4.72 -15.35 0.91
N ASN A 102 -4.32 -14.82 -0.24
CA ASN A 102 -3.00 -15.01 -0.79
C ASN A 102 -2.12 -13.76 -0.65
N ASN A 103 -0.81 -13.95 -0.55
CA ASN A 103 0.13 -12.88 -0.83
C ASN A 103 -0.06 -12.41 -2.27
N VAL A 104 0.13 -11.11 -2.53
CA VAL A 104 -0.17 -10.49 -3.83
C VAL A 104 1.07 -9.87 -4.43
N LEU A 105 1.33 -10.18 -5.69
CA LEU A 105 2.34 -9.52 -6.51
C LEU A 105 1.64 -8.75 -7.65
N LEU A 106 1.76 -7.43 -7.63
CA LEU A 106 1.34 -6.57 -8.75
C LEU A 106 2.58 -6.23 -9.58
N TYR A 107 2.64 -6.71 -10.81
CA TYR A 107 3.78 -6.43 -11.67
C TYR A 107 3.35 -5.85 -13.02
N GLY A 108 4.29 -5.25 -13.74
CA GLY A 108 4.08 -4.68 -15.07
C GLY A 108 4.64 -3.29 -15.24
N ASP A 109 4.15 -2.56 -16.23
CA ASP A 109 4.74 -1.31 -16.67
C ASP A 109 4.70 -0.21 -15.60
N ARG A 110 5.65 0.72 -15.68
CA ARG A 110 5.72 1.87 -14.78
C ARG A 110 4.56 2.83 -15.01
N GLY A 111 4.05 3.41 -13.91
CA GLY A 111 3.00 4.42 -13.96
C GLY A 111 1.60 3.89 -14.27
N THR A 112 1.38 2.58 -14.17
CA THR A 112 0.08 1.92 -14.38
C THR A 112 -0.82 1.89 -13.14
N GLY A 113 -0.34 2.39 -11.99
CA GLY A 113 -1.16 2.50 -10.78
C GLY A 113 -1.03 1.34 -9.79
N LYS A 114 -0.01 0.47 -9.91
CA LYS A 114 0.21 -0.65 -8.97
C LYS A 114 0.28 -0.20 -7.51
N SER A 115 1.25 0.64 -7.16
CA SER A 115 1.42 1.17 -5.80
C SER A 115 0.21 1.99 -5.35
N SER A 116 -0.35 2.79 -6.26
CA SER A 116 -1.58 3.55 -6.00
C SER A 116 -2.77 2.66 -5.65
N THR A 117 -2.88 1.47 -6.27
CA THR A 117 -3.92 0.49 -5.92
C THR A 117 -3.74 -0.01 -4.49
N VAL A 118 -2.52 -0.31 -4.06
CA VAL A 118 -2.23 -0.79 -2.70
C VAL A 118 -2.53 0.32 -1.67
N HIS A 119 -2.13 1.56 -1.93
CA HIS A 119 -2.46 2.70 -1.04
C HIS A 119 -3.97 2.95 -0.97
N ALA A 120 -4.67 2.88 -2.10
CA ALA A 120 -6.12 3.05 -2.15
C ALA A 120 -6.86 1.96 -1.36
N ILE A 121 -6.37 0.73 -1.36
CA ILE A 121 -6.89 -0.38 -0.53
C ILE A 121 -6.79 -0.02 0.96
N LEU A 122 -5.66 0.51 1.42
CA LEU A 122 -5.54 0.95 2.80
C LEU A 122 -6.59 2.02 3.15
N ASN A 123 -6.71 3.04 2.29
CA ASN A 123 -7.65 4.15 2.50
C ASN A 123 -9.12 3.72 2.48
N GLU A 124 -9.45 2.63 1.79
CA GLU A 124 -10.82 2.10 1.73
C GLU A 124 -11.15 1.22 2.94
N TYR A 125 -10.17 0.42 3.41
CA TYR A 125 -10.44 -0.67 4.36
C TYR A 125 -9.90 -0.44 5.79
N TRP A 126 -9.25 0.68 6.09
CA TRP A 126 -8.71 0.92 7.43
C TRP A 126 -9.78 0.91 8.54
N GLN A 127 -11.00 1.36 8.25
CA GLN A 127 -12.13 1.33 9.18
C GLN A 127 -12.61 -0.10 9.49
N LYS A 128 -12.29 -1.05 8.61
CA LYS A 128 -12.54 -2.49 8.82
C LYS A 128 -11.37 -3.19 9.53
N GLY A 129 -10.47 -2.43 10.16
CA GLY A 129 -9.34 -2.94 10.93
C GLY A 129 -8.07 -3.20 10.12
N LEU A 130 -8.01 -2.75 8.86
CA LEU A 130 -6.80 -2.88 8.04
C LEU A 130 -5.74 -1.86 8.45
N ARG A 131 -4.49 -2.31 8.50
CA ARG A 131 -3.29 -1.50 8.70
C ARG A 131 -2.25 -1.87 7.65
N MET A 132 -1.29 -0.99 7.39
CA MET A 132 -0.22 -1.25 6.43
C MET A 132 1.13 -0.91 7.02
N ILE A 133 2.11 -1.80 6.83
CA ILE A 133 3.50 -1.57 7.17
C ILE A 133 4.30 -1.61 5.87
N GLU A 134 4.82 -0.47 5.44
CA GLU A 134 5.71 -0.40 4.31
C GLU A 134 7.14 -0.72 4.75
N ILE A 135 7.77 -1.67 4.07
CA ILE A 135 9.14 -2.08 4.34
C ILE A 135 10.02 -1.89 3.10
N PRO A 136 11.24 -1.41 3.26
CA PRO A 136 12.21 -1.40 2.16
C PRO A 136 12.62 -2.85 1.82
N LYS A 137 13.03 -3.08 0.59
CA LYS A 137 13.52 -4.40 0.13
C LYS A 137 14.64 -4.96 1.03
N SER A 138 15.51 -4.10 1.55
CA SER A 138 16.61 -4.49 2.45
C SER A 138 16.15 -5.04 3.80
N ALA A 139 14.91 -4.79 4.21
CA ALA A 139 14.34 -5.27 5.46
C ALA A 139 13.49 -6.55 5.30
N VAL A 140 13.60 -7.23 4.17
CA VAL A 140 12.89 -8.51 3.93
C VAL A 140 13.32 -9.58 4.94
N ALA A 141 14.59 -9.57 5.36
CA ALA A 141 15.09 -10.46 6.41
C ALA A 141 14.35 -10.29 7.75
N ASP A 142 13.84 -9.09 8.03
CA ASP A 142 13.19 -8.74 9.29
C ASP A 142 11.70 -9.13 9.31
N LEU A 143 11.17 -9.73 8.25
CA LEU A 143 9.74 -10.10 8.15
C LEU A 143 9.26 -10.96 9.33
N SER A 144 10.11 -11.81 9.86
CA SER A 144 9.78 -12.62 11.05
C SER A 144 9.67 -11.76 12.30
N LEU A 145 10.57 -10.81 12.49
CA LEU A 145 10.56 -9.88 13.62
C LEU A 145 9.35 -8.93 13.55
N ILE A 146 9.05 -8.40 12.35
CA ILE A 146 7.86 -7.56 12.13
C ILE A 146 6.58 -8.34 12.50
N ARG A 147 6.46 -9.58 12.05
CA ARG A 147 5.31 -10.42 12.36
C ARG A 147 5.18 -10.69 13.85
N GLU A 148 6.28 -10.94 14.55
CA GLU A 148 6.30 -11.14 16.00
C GLU A 148 5.77 -9.90 16.74
N GLN A 149 6.20 -8.69 16.35
CA GLN A 149 5.74 -7.45 16.99
C GLN A 149 4.23 -7.18 16.84
N ILE A 150 3.59 -7.71 15.81
CA ILE A 150 2.16 -7.51 15.55
C ILE A 150 1.30 -8.76 15.79
N ALA A 151 1.90 -9.85 16.30
CA ALA A 151 1.22 -11.14 16.45
C ALA A 151 -0.04 -11.05 17.29
N ASP A 152 0.02 -10.34 18.39
CA ASP A 152 -1.08 -10.20 19.37
C ASP A 152 -2.08 -9.08 18.99
N SER A 153 -1.81 -8.33 17.92
CA SER A 153 -2.70 -7.26 17.49
C SER A 153 -4.00 -7.81 16.88
N PRO A 154 -5.17 -7.29 17.25
CA PRO A 154 -6.44 -7.67 16.62
C PRO A 154 -6.60 -7.14 15.21
N MET A 155 -5.71 -6.23 14.77
CA MET A 155 -5.73 -5.63 13.44
C MET A 155 -5.22 -6.59 12.37
N LYS A 156 -5.62 -6.35 11.13
CA LYS A 156 -5.12 -7.03 9.93
C LYS A 156 -4.04 -6.17 9.28
N PHE A 157 -2.89 -6.75 8.95
CA PHE A 157 -1.74 -6.04 8.44
C PHE A 157 -1.38 -6.49 7.02
N ILE A 158 -1.31 -5.54 6.10
CA ILE A 158 -0.60 -5.70 4.85
C ILE A 158 0.84 -5.27 5.07
N ILE A 159 1.80 -6.18 4.91
CA ILE A 159 3.21 -5.85 4.81
C ILE A 159 3.47 -5.53 3.34
N TYR A 160 3.81 -4.28 3.06
CA TYR A 160 3.93 -3.77 1.71
C TYR A 160 5.40 -3.56 1.30
N ILE A 161 5.76 -4.09 0.12
CA ILE A 161 7.10 -3.95 -0.46
C ILE A 161 6.94 -3.29 -1.83
N ASP A 162 7.36 -2.02 -1.95
CA ASP A 162 7.28 -1.30 -3.22
C ASP A 162 8.52 -1.54 -4.10
N ASP A 163 8.30 -1.55 -5.41
CA ASP A 163 9.32 -1.70 -6.48
C ASP A 163 10.31 -2.88 -6.25
N LEU A 164 9.74 -4.02 -5.91
CA LEU A 164 10.49 -5.25 -5.65
C LEU A 164 11.24 -5.71 -6.91
N SER A 165 12.55 -5.74 -6.83
CA SER A 165 13.44 -6.25 -7.86
C SER A 165 14.75 -6.74 -7.24
N PHE A 166 15.30 -7.85 -7.75
CA PHE A 166 16.53 -8.44 -7.26
C PHE A 166 17.61 -8.42 -8.34
N ASP A 167 18.84 -8.31 -7.94
CA ASP A 167 19.98 -8.61 -8.78
C ASP A 167 20.36 -10.09 -8.58
N SER A 168 21.07 -10.71 -9.52
CA SER A 168 21.38 -12.15 -9.54
C SER A 168 22.09 -12.68 -8.27
N ASN A 169 22.73 -11.80 -7.50
CA ASN A 169 23.48 -12.15 -6.28
C ASN A 169 22.81 -11.59 -5.00
N ASP A 170 21.54 -11.22 -5.06
CA ASP A 170 20.86 -10.58 -3.94
C ASP A 170 20.32 -11.61 -2.95
N THR A 171 20.90 -11.66 -1.74
CA THR A 171 20.46 -12.57 -0.68
C THR A 171 19.02 -12.37 -0.24
N SER A 172 18.50 -11.14 -0.36
CA SER A 172 17.12 -10.81 -0.02
C SER A 172 16.08 -11.61 -0.83
N PHE A 173 16.49 -12.15 -2.00
CA PHE A 173 15.65 -13.04 -2.79
C PHE A 173 15.35 -14.36 -2.04
N SER A 174 16.38 -15.00 -1.49
CA SER A 174 16.24 -16.24 -0.72
C SER A 174 15.48 -16.01 0.59
N GLU A 175 15.69 -14.85 1.23
CA GLU A 175 14.99 -14.44 2.45
C GLU A 175 13.49 -14.25 2.19
N LEU A 176 13.13 -13.54 1.10
CA LEU A 176 11.72 -13.37 0.72
C LEU A 176 11.07 -14.70 0.38
N LYS A 177 11.78 -15.57 -0.33
CA LYS A 177 11.30 -16.92 -0.65
C LYS A 177 10.95 -17.69 0.62
N ALA A 178 11.86 -17.72 1.60
CA ALA A 178 11.65 -18.35 2.90
C ALA A 178 10.46 -17.73 3.67
N ALA A 179 10.33 -16.41 3.65
CA ALA A 179 9.25 -15.69 4.32
C ALA A 179 7.86 -15.94 3.69
N LEU A 180 7.79 -16.17 2.36
CA LEU A 180 6.56 -16.50 1.64
C LEU A 180 6.16 -17.99 1.81
N GLU A 181 7.12 -18.89 1.94
CA GLU A 181 6.87 -20.33 2.16
C GLU A 181 6.29 -20.61 3.55
N GLY A 182 6.54 -19.73 4.50
CA GLY A 182 6.20 -19.90 5.90
C GLY A 182 7.31 -20.61 6.68
N SER A 183 7.66 -20.05 7.84
CA SER A 183 8.51 -20.74 8.83
C SER A 183 7.70 -21.82 9.55
N LEU A 184 8.35 -22.63 10.38
CA LEU A 184 7.70 -23.61 11.27
C LEU A 184 6.60 -22.98 12.17
N SER A 185 6.63 -21.67 12.39
CA SER A 185 5.60 -20.92 13.13
C SER A 185 4.28 -20.72 12.38
N GLY A 186 4.16 -21.18 11.13
CA GLY A 186 2.94 -21.08 10.33
C GLY A 186 2.65 -19.68 9.79
N LYS A 187 1.62 -19.58 8.95
CA LYS A 187 1.11 -18.28 8.47
C LYS A 187 0.37 -17.59 9.62
N GLN A 188 0.81 -16.40 10.01
CA GLN A 188 0.05 -15.61 10.96
C GLN A 188 -1.27 -15.13 10.33
N PRO A 189 -2.41 -15.34 11.02
CA PRO A 189 -3.73 -15.07 10.44
C PRO A 189 -4.03 -13.59 10.28
N ASN A 190 -3.21 -12.72 10.87
CA ASN A 190 -3.37 -11.28 10.83
C ASN A 190 -2.41 -10.57 9.87
N THR A 191 -1.59 -11.30 9.08
CA THR A 191 -0.61 -10.70 8.15
C THR A 191 -0.70 -11.29 6.74
N ILE A 192 -0.52 -10.41 5.74
CA ILE A 192 -0.43 -10.75 4.33
C ILE A 192 0.62 -9.86 3.66
N ILE A 193 1.32 -10.36 2.65
CA ILE A 193 2.35 -9.60 1.94
C ILE A 193 1.81 -9.13 0.60
N TYR A 194 1.91 -7.81 0.34
CA TYR A 194 1.68 -7.22 -0.96
C TYR A 194 2.99 -6.65 -1.49
N ALA A 195 3.30 -6.95 -2.74
CA ALA A 195 4.48 -6.40 -3.40
C ALA A 195 4.13 -5.81 -4.76
N THR A 196 4.85 -4.77 -5.15
CA THR A 196 4.80 -4.26 -6.52
C THR A 196 6.13 -4.50 -7.21
N SER A 197 6.11 -4.68 -8.54
CA SER A 197 7.31 -4.76 -9.34
C SER A 197 7.10 -4.10 -10.71
N ASN A 198 8.12 -3.44 -11.22
CA ASN A 198 8.13 -2.89 -12.57
C ASN A 198 8.63 -3.90 -13.61
N ARG A 199 8.84 -5.14 -13.23
CA ARG A 199 9.38 -6.21 -14.07
C ARG A 199 8.49 -7.43 -14.01
N ARG A 200 8.39 -8.12 -15.16
CA ARG A 200 7.72 -9.41 -15.24
C ARG A 200 8.53 -10.49 -14.50
N HIS A 201 9.85 -10.36 -14.57
CA HIS A 201 10.80 -11.20 -13.84
C HIS A 201 11.44 -10.38 -12.74
N LEU A 202 11.39 -10.85 -11.52
CA LEU A 202 11.84 -10.12 -10.33
C LEU A 202 13.37 -9.96 -10.27
N ILE A 203 14.13 -10.79 -11.01
CA ILE A 203 15.60 -10.73 -11.09
C ILE A 203 16.03 -10.03 -12.39
N LYS A 204 17.07 -9.20 -12.32
CA LYS A 204 17.68 -8.55 -13.48
C LYS A 204 18.51 -9.55 -14.26
N GLU A 205 18.23 -9.70 -15.55
CA GLU A 205 19.15 -10.33 -16.49
C GLU A 205 20.18 -9.30 -16.92
N ASN A 206 21.46 -9.53 -16.61
CA ASN A 206 22.57 -8.75 -17.16
C ASN A 206 22.90 -9.29 -18.55
N PHE A 207 22.87 -8.45 -19.55
CA PHE A 207 23.19 -8.81 -20.95
C PHE A 207 24.67 -9.27 -21.10
N SER A 208 25.56 -8.87 -20.17
CA SER A 208 26.95 -9.31 -20.14
C SER A 208 27.14 -10.75 -19.69
N ASP A 209 26.18 -11.35 -18.98
CA ASP A 209 26.27 -12.71 -18.46
C ASP A 209 25.79 -13.76 -19.50
N ARG A 210 25.28 -13.28 -20.65
CA ARG A 210 24.70 -14.16 -21.70
C ARG A 210 25.73 -15.05 -22.41
N GLU A 211 27.01 -14.73 -22.35
CA GLU A 211 28.04 -15.50 -23.08
C GLU A 211 28.67 -16.65 -22.27
N ASN A 212 28.51 -16.66 -20.92
CA ASN A 212 29.21 -17.62 -20.06
C ASN A 212 28.32 -18.45 -19.13
N ASP A 213 26.98 -18.34 -19.20
CA ASP A 213 26.14 -18.99 -18.20
C ASP A 213 25.59 -20.33 -18.68
N VAL A 214 26.14 -21.40 -18.14
CA VAL A 214 25.66 -22.81 -18.29
C VAL A 214 24.34 -23.01 -17.54
N ASN A 215 23.93 -22.08 -16.65
CA ASN A 215 22.83 -22.23 -15.69
C ASN A 215 21.57 -21.36 -16.03
N LYS A 216 21.36 -20.97 -17.30
CA LYS A 216 20.18 -20.18 -17.70
C LYS A 216 18.84 -20.79 -17.28
N GLY A 217 18.75 -22.11 -17.19
CA GLY A 217 17.56 -22.83 -16.77
C GLY A 217 17.22 -22.62 -15.29
N ASP A 218 18.22 -22.60 -14.44
CA ASP A 218 18.05 -22.55 -12.99
C ASP A 218 17.58 -21.15 -12.52
N THR A 219 18.16 -20.09 -13.05
CA THR A 219 17.76 -18.70 -12.72
C THR A 219 16.34 -18.39 -13.15
N MET A 220 15.91 -18.89 -14.32
CA MET A 220 14.54 -18.69 -14.82
C MET A 220 13.52 -19.49 -14.02
N GLN A 221 13.89 -20.71 -13.59
CA GLN A 221 13.05 -21.54 -12.72
C GLN A 221 12.91 -20.94 -11.32
N GLU A 222 13.97 -20.39 -10.75
CA GLU A 222 13.93 -19.71 -9.47
C GLU A 222 13.04 -18.46 -9.48
N GLN A 223 13.06 -17.70 -10.59
CA GLN A 223 12.21 -16.53 -10.79
C GLN A 223 10.73 -16.88 -10.87
N LEU A 224 10.38 -17.93 -11.60
CA LEU A 224 9.02 -18.45 -11.67
C LEU A 224 8.57 -18.95 -10.30
N ALA A 225 9.47 -19.64 -9.58
CA ALA A 225 9.20 -20.17 -8.25
C ALA A 225 8.85 -19.08 -7.20
N LEU A 226 9.42 -17.88 -7.28
CA LEU A 226 9.05 -16.78 -6.37
C LEU A 226 7.68 -16.17 -6.71
N SER A 227 7.40 -15.96 -8.01
CA SER A 227 6.10 -15.48 -8.45
C SER A 227 4.96 -16.43 -8.07
N ASP A 228 5.19 -17.73 -8.17
CA ASP A 228 4.23 -18.75 -7.80
C ASP A 228 3.92 -18.76 -6.30
N ARG A 229 4.89 -18.35 -5.45
CA ARG A 229 4.71 -18.29 -4.00
C ARG A 229 3.82 -17.16 -3.52
N PHE A 230 3.65 -16.12 -4.34
CA PHE A 230 2.69 -15.07 -4.00
C PHE A 230 1.24 -15.56 -4.02
N GLY A 231 0.93 -16.63 -4.75
CA GLY A 231 -0.42 -17.19 -4.84
C GLY A 231 -1.41 -16.32 -5.64
N LEU A 232 -1.26 -15.01 -5.66
CA LEU A 232 -2.02 -14.10 -6.52
C LEU A 232 -1.09 -13.13 -7.23
N THR A 233 -0.95 -13.31 -8.53
CA THR A 233 -0.09 -12.48 -9.39
C THR A 233 -0.95 -11.72 -10.40
N ILE A 234 -0.83 -10.38 -10.41
CA ILE A 234 -1.69 -9.50 -11.21
C ILE A 234 -0.84 -8.61 -12.09
N THR A 235 -1.14 -8.61 -13.40
CA THR A 235 -0.37 -7.86 -14.41
C THR A 235 -1.03 -6.52 -14.71
N PHE A 236 -0.22 -5.46 -14.71
CA PHE A 236 -0.58 -4.10 -15.10
C PHE A 236 0.26 -3.68 -16.32
N LEU A 237 -0.29 -3.80 -17.52
CA LEU A 237 0.37 -3.37 -18.76
C LEU A 237 -0.03 -1.93 -19.10
N ASN A 238 0.83 -1.23 -19.84
CA ASN A 238 0.47 0.08 -20.36
C ASN A 238 -0.81 0.01 -21.20
N PRO A 239 -1.69 0.99 -21.08
CA PRO A 239 -2.92 1.05 -21.87
C PRO A 239 -2.60 1.25 -23.35
N ASP A 240 -3.44 0.71 -24.20
CA ASP A 240 -3.43 1.05 -25.62
C ASP A 240 -3.86 2.51 -25.82
N LYS A 241 -3.87 2.97 -27.09
CA LYS A 241 -4.25 4.35 -27.41
C LYS A 241 -5.68 4.68 -26.96
N LYS A 242 -6.61 3.76 -27.21
CA LYS A 242 -8.03 3.96 -26.88
C LYS A 242 -8.24 4.02 -25.37
N GLU A 243 -7.67 3.06 -24.65
CA GLU A 243 -7.71 3.01 -23.20
C GLU A 243 -7.07 4.25 -22.55
N TYR A 244 -5.93 4.73 -23.11
CA TYR A 244 -5.27 5.93 -22.63
C TYR A 244 -6.14 7.18 -22.80
N LEU A 245 -6.78 7.33 -23.95
CA LEU A 245 -7.66 8.47 -24.20
C LEU A 245 -8.92 8.41 -23.33
N ASP A 246 -9.49 7.22 -23.09
CA ASP A 246 -10.59 7.01 -22.15
C ASP A 246 -10.19 7.42 -20.72
N ILE A 247 -8.96 7.10 -20.28
CA ILE A 247 -8.45 7.56 -18.99
C ILE A 247 -8.40 9.10 -18.94
N VAL A 248 -7.89 9.74 -19.99
CA VAL A 248 -7.79 11.21 -20.08
C VAL A 248 -9.19 11.85 -19.99
N GLU A 249 -10.14 11.32 -20.74
CA GLU A 249 -11.53 11.80 -20.77
C GLU A 249 -12.18 11.68 -19.40
N LYS A 250 -12.07 10.51 -18.75
CA LYS A 250 -12.59 10.30 -17.39
C LYS A 250 -11.97 11.25 -16.36
N LEU A 251 -10.65 11.49 -16.44
CA LEU A 251 -9.97 12.44 -15.56
C LEU A 251 -10.38 13.90 -15.82
N ALA A 252 -10.65 14.27 -17.06
CA ALA A 252 -11.15 15.60 -17.42
C ALA A 252 -12.59 15.82 -16.95
N CYS A 253 -13.43 14.79 -17.06
CA CYS A 253 -14.81 14.79 -16.54
C CYS A 253 -14.82 14.96 -15.00
N ASP A 254 -14.00 14.22 -14.27
CA ASP A 254 -13.88 14.34 -12.81
C ASP A 254 -13.49 15.76 -12.36
N ARG A 255 -12.83 16.54 -13.22
CA ARG A 255 -12.40 17.93 -12.95
C ARG A 255 -13.29 18.98 -13.62
N HIS A 256 -14.42 18.58 -14.16
CA HIS A 256 -15.41 19.46 -14.78
C HIS A 256 -14.85 20.38 -15.87
N PHE A 257 -13.92 19.87 -16.69
CA PHE A 257 -13.29 20.66 -17.75
C PHE A 257 -14.28 21.19 -18.79
N GLU A 258 -15.41 20.52 -19.00
CA GLU A 258 -16.49 20.98 -19.85
C GLU A 258 -17.06 22.33 -19.39
N GLU A 259 -17.19 22.55 -18.08
CA GLU A 259 -17.67 23.81 -17.49
C GLU A 259 -16.71 25.00 -17.77
N HIS A 260 -15.45 24.68 -18.05
CA HIS A 260 -14.42 25.65 -18.41
C HIS A 260 -14.25 25.84 -19.92
N GLY A 261 -15.16 25.29 -20.73
CA GLY A 261 -15.16 25.44 -22.20
C GLY A 261 -14.02 24.69 -22.89
N VAL A 262 -13.49 23.63 -22.29
CA VAL A 262 -12.44 22.81 -22.89
C VAL A 262 -13.05 21.90 -23.97
N ASP A 263 -12.57 22.04 -25.19
CA ASP A 263 -12.90 21.15 -26.30
C ASP A 263 -12.25 19.76 -26.05
N VAL A 264 -13.09 18.74 -25.92
CA VAL A 264 -12.67 17.36 -25.61
C VAL A 264 -11.83 16.78 -26.75
N ASP A 265 -12.19 17.01 -28.00
CA ASP A 265 -11.42 16.47 -29.14
C ASP A 265 -10.02 17.06 -29.20
N LYS A 266 -9.91 18.36 -28.96
CA LYS A 266 -8.62 19.06 -28.85
C LYS A 266 -7.80 18.54 -27.65
N LEU A 267 -8.46 18.28 -26.52
CA LEU A 267 -7.84 17.73 -25.32
C LEU A 267 -7.24 16.35 -25.60
N LEU A 268 -8.02 15.45 -26.16
CA LEU A 268 -7.59 14.08 -26.48
C LEU A 268 -6.46 14.07 -27.50
N PHE A 269 -6.52 14.92 -28.54
CA PHE A 269 -5.45 15.06 -29.52
C PHE A 269 -4.13 15.51 -28.87
N LYS A 270 -4.17 16.53 -27.99
CA LYS A 270 -2.98 17.01 -27.28
C LYS A 270 -2.47 15.99 -26.26
N ALA A 271 -3.36 15.22 -25.63
CA ALA A 271 -2.98 14.13 -24.72
C ALA A 271 -2.16 13.05 -25.44
N ASP A 272 -2.57 12.64 -26.64
CA ASP A 272 -1.84 11.67 -27.44
C ASP A 272 -0.45 12.18 -27.85
N GLN A 273 -0.36 13.46 -28.24
CA GLN A 273 0.93 14.10 -28.51
C GLN A 273 1.83 14.16 -27.27
N TRP A 274 1.25 14.47 -26.10
CA TRP A 274 1.97 14.50 -24.83
C TRP A 274 2.56 13.13 -24.48
N ALA A 275 1.76 12.08 -24.60
CA ALA A 275 2.20 10.71 -24.36
C ALA A 275 3.33 10.29 -25.32
N THR A 276 3.18 10.61 -26.61
CA THR A 276 4.18 10.29 -27.63
C THR A 276 5.54 10.96 -27.36
N ARG A 277 5.51 12.24 -26.94
CA ARG A 277 6.75 12.99 -26.60
C ARG A 277 7.44 12.47 -25.35
N ARG A 278 6.72 11.84 -24.42
CA ARG A 278 7.23 11.33 -23.15
C ARG A 278 7.53 9.82 -23.14
N GLY A 279 7.48 9.20 -24.31
CA GLY A 279 7.91 7.81 -24.50
C GLY A 279 6.91 6.75 -24.08
N GLY A 280 5.61 7.10 -23.95
CA GLY A 280 4.59 6.09 -23.75
C GLY A 280 3.29 6.60 -23.11
N ARG A 281 2.27 5.76 -23.25
CA ARG A 281 0.94 5.98 -22.67
C ARG A 281 0.86 5.29 -21.33
N SER A 282 0.63 6.07 -20.25
CA SER A 282 0.43 5.51 -18.91
C SER A 282 -0.60 6.34 -18.15
N PRO A 283 -1.33 5.77 -17.18
CA PRO A 283 -2.24 6.52 -16.31
C PRO A 283 -1.56 7.68 -15.59
N ARG A 284 -0.32 7.50 -15.14
CA ARG A 284 0.48 8.59 -14.55
C ARG A 284 0.71 9.72 -15.56
N GLY A 285 1.02 9.38 -16.81
CA GLY A 285 1.19 10.35 -17.89
C GLY A 285 -0.10 11.10 -18.17
N ALA A 286 -1.24 10.43 -18.20
CA ALA A 286 -2.56 11.02 -18.35
C ALA A 286 -2.87 12.01 -17.22
N LYS A 287 -2.67 11.61 -15.95
CA LYS A 287 -2.86 12.49 -14.80
C LYS A 287 -1.97 13.73 -14.87
N GLN A 288 -0.68 13.58 -15.18
CA GLN A 288 0.25 14.69 -15.32
C GLN A 288 -0.17 15.67 -16.44
N PHE A 289 -0.71 15.15 -17.55
CA PHE A 289 -1.24 15.98 -18.62
C PHE A 289 -2.45 16.77 -18.13
N ILE A 290 -3.41 16.14 -17.48
CA ILE A 290 -4.61 16.77 -16.94
C ILE A 290 -4.25 17.80 -15.85
N ASP A 291 -3.30 17.50 -14.96
CA ASP A 291 -2.78 18.45 -13.96
C ASP A 291 -2.17 19.70 -14.63
N HIS A 292 -1.45 19.51 -15.74
CA HIS A 292 -0.89 20.61 -16.51
C HIS A 292 -1.97 21.48 -17.15
N VAL A 293 -2.97 20.87 -17.80
CA VAL A 293 -4.10 21.57 -18.43
C VAL A 293 -4.88 22.37 -17.40
N GLU A 294 -5.23 21.75 -16.26
CA GLU A 294 -5.92 22.43 -15.15
C GLU A 294 -5.13 23.65 -14.65
N GLY A 295 -3.82 23.46 -14.47
CA GLY A 295 -2.95 24.57 -14.06
C GLY A 295 -2.87 25.70 -15.09
N CYS A 296 -3.03 25.43 -16.39
CA CYS A 296 -3.12 26.45 -17.43
C CYS A 296 -4.47 27.15 -17.42
N ILE A 297 -5.57 26.43 -17.30
CA ILE A 297 -6.94 26.97 -17.21
C ILE A 297 -7.03 27.94 -16.03
N LYS A 298 -6.60 27.53 -14.82
CA LYS A 298 -6.62 28.36 -13.61
C LYS A 298 -5.80 29.64 -13.70
N ARG A 299 -4.82 29.68 -14.61
CA ARG A 299 -3.97 30.87 -14.86
C ARG A 299 -4.39 31.65 -16.10
N GLY A 300 -5.47 31.28 -16.78
CA GLY A 300 -5.92 31.91 -18.03
C GLY A 300 -4.92 31.79 -19.18
N LYS A 301 -4.10 30.71 -19.22
CA LYS A 301 -3.09 30.46 -20.26
C LYS A 301 -3.56 29.34 -21.20
N GLU A 302 -3.10 29.44 -22.45
CA GLU A 302 -3.25 28.32 -23.39
C GLU A 302 -2.43 27.08 -22.90
N TRP A 303 -2.98 25.92 -23.12
CA TRP A 303 -2.40 24.61 -22.82
C TRP A 303 -2.15 23.79 -24.04
#